data_f0eab9d08a89ffa9e852980dd1dce8fc
#
_entry.id   f0eab9d08a89ffa9e852980dd1dce8fc
#
_cell.length_a   1.000
_cell.length_b   1.000
_cell.length_c   1.000
_cell.angle_alpha   90.00
_cell.angle_beta   90.00
_cell.angle_gamma   90.00
#
_symmetry.space_group_name_H-M   'P 1'
#
loop_
_entity.id
_entity.type
_entity.pdbx_description
1 polymer ?
#
loop_
_entity_poly.entity_id
_entity_poly.type
_entity_poly.pdbx_seq_one_letter_code
_entity_poly.pdbx_strand_id
1 'polypeptide(L)'
;MAKRVGIVGIGIMGTAMMRNLVKDGFEVVGYDIAEQAMARLAEAGGITAASPRDVAEKADIVITSLPGVDAFEQVIAGQGGIASSNGKGQIVIECSTLPIDVKARGEVRVAAQGKILLDCPVSGTGAQAARKDLVVFVSGDEAAFERCREVFAGISRAQKYVGTFGNGSRMKFIANHLVTIHNLSTAEALVLGEMAGLDPALVYDVIADSAGSSRMFQIRGPMMVTGQYDEPTATMTTHLKDLDIIGKFAADLHCPTPLFNTAAQYYYAGVAQGRGSQDTGAVCAVLEKLAGIERKG
;
A
#
# COMPACT_ATOMS: atom_id res chain seq x y z
N MET A 1 7.95 4.42 -30.57
CA MET A 1 6.60 4.71 -30.07
C MET A 1 6.67 4.73 -28.55
N ALA A 2 6.01 5.68 -27.87
CA ALA A 2 5.92 5.66 -26.41
C ALA A 2 5.28 4.34 -25.96
N LYS A 3 5.84 3.71 -24.92
CA LYS A 3 5.27 2.46 -24.35
C LYS A 3 3.97 2.82 -23.65
N ARG A 4 2.90 2.12 -23.96
CA ARG A 4 1.59 2.34 -23.38
C ARG A 4 1.40 1.45 -22.15
N VAL A 5 0.98 2.06 -21.03
CA VAL A 5 0.73 1.38 -19.75
C VAL A 5 -0.70 1.69 -19.29
N GLY A 6 -1.43 0.66 -18.92
CA GLY A 6 -2.74 0.77 -18.31
C GLY A 6 -2.65 0.99 -16.80
N ILE A 7 -3.61 1.71 -16.22
CA ILE A 7 -3.79 1.80 -14.77
C ILE A 7 -5.27 1.72 -14.40
N VAL A 8 -5.60 0.88 -13.44
CA VAL A 8 -6.96 0.75 -12.88
C VAL A 8 -6.91 0.93 -11.37
N GLY A 9 -7.71 1.88 -10.88
CA GLY A 9 -7.63 2.36 -9.49
C GLY A 9 -6.66 3.54 -9.37
N ILE A 10 -7.21 4.76 -9.45
CA ILE A 10 -6.46 6.04 -9.44
C ILE A 10 -6.70 6.76 -8.10
N GLY A 11 -6.63 5.99 -7.00
CA GLY A 11 -6.58 6.51 -5.64
C GLY A 11 -5.23 7.16 -5.33
N ILE A 12 -4.84 7.28 -4.07
CA ILE A 12 -3.57 7.93 -3.64
C ILE A 12 -2.37 7.30 -4.34
N MET A 13 -2.23 5.97 -4.28
CA MET A 13 -1.10 5.25 -4.87
C MET A 13 -1.15 5.26 -6.41
N GLY A 14 -2.30 4.95 -6.98
CA GLY A 14 -2.47 4.94 -8.43
C GLY A 14 -2.23 6.31 -9.07
N THR A 15 -2.69 7.40 -8.45
CA THR A 15 -2.41 8.77 -8.90
C THR A 15 -0.90 9.07 -8.92
N ALA A 16 -0.18 8.66 -7.87
CA ALA A 16 1.26 8.88 -7.79
C ALA A 16 2.01 8.07 -8.87
N MET A 17 1.67 6.79 -9.03
CA MET A 17 2.26 5.91 -10.06
C MET A 17 1.96 6.45 -11.46
N MET A 18 0.74 6.83 -11.75
CA MET A 18 0.30 7.40 -13.03
C MET A 18 1.11 8.65 -13.39
N ARG A 19 1.21 9.62 -12.47
CA ARG A 19 1.97 10.86 -12.70
C ARG A 19 3.45 10.60 -12.98
N ASN A 20 4.05 9.65 -12.25
CA ASN A 20 5.43 9.26 -12.47
C ASN A 20 5.64 8.65 -13.87
N LEU A 21 4.74 7.76 -14.31
CA LEU A 21 4.81 7.13 -15.63
C LEU A 21 4.64 8.15 -16.74
N VAL A 22 3.67 9.08 -16.63
CA VAL A 22 3.50 10.17 -17.59
C VAL A 22 4.76 11.03 -17.66
N LYS A 23 5.34 11.40 -16.51
CA LYS A 23 6.59 12.17 -16.44
C LYS A 23 7.77 11.45 -17.09
N ASP A 24 7.81 10.13 -17.04
CA ASP A 24 8.84 9.30 -17.68
C ASP A 24 8.59 9.07 -19.17
N GLY A 25 7.52 9.65 -19.73
CA GLY A 25 7.21 9.57 -21.15
C GLY A 25 6.39 8.35 -21.58
N PHE A 26 5.78 7.61 -20.63
CA PHE A 26 4.81 6.58 -20.97
C PHE A 26 3.49 7.22 -21.40
N GLU A 27 2.83 6.61 -22.37
CA GLU A 27 1.42 6.88 -22.66
C GLU A 27 0.54 6.09 -21.67
N VAL A 28 -0.11 6.79 -20.74
CA VAL A 28 -0.88 6.13 -19.67
C VAL A 28 -2.37 6.15 -20.01
N VAL A 29 -2.99 4.97 -20.06
CA VAL A 29 -4.44 4.79 -20.21
C VAL A 29 -5.00 4.37 -18.87
N GLY A 30 -6.02 5.05 -18.35
CA GLY A 30 -6.52 4.76 -17.01
C GLY A 30 -8.03 4.71 -16.86
N TYR A 31 -8.45 4.02 -15.79
CA TYR A 31 -9.84 3.93 -15.36
C TYR A 31 -9.95 3.94 -13.85
N ASP A 32 -10.93 4.67 -13.37
CA ASP A 32 -11.41 4.65 -11.98
C ASP A 32 -12.93 4.88 -11.99
N ILE A 33 -13.64 4.41 -10.96
CA ILE A 33 -15.06 4.66 -10.79
C ILE A 33 -15.38 6.10 -10.36
N ALA A 34 -14.39 6.79 -9.77
CA ALA A 34 -14.54 8.16 -9.28
C ALA A 34 -14.23 9.17 -10.39
N GLU A 35 -15.20 10.02 -10.74
CA GLU A 35 -15.04 11.07 -11.76
C GLU A 35 -13.84 12.00 -11.48
N GLN A 36 -13.62 12.36 -10.20
CA GLN A 36 -12.49 13.18 -9.81
C GLN A 36 -11.13 12.51 -10.09
N ALA A 37 -11.05 11.18 -10.00
CA ALA A 37 -9.85 10.43 -10.33
C ALA A 37 -9.60 10.45 -11.85
N MET A 38 -10.66 10.33 -12.65
CA MET A 38 -10.60 10.43 -14.09
C MET A 38 -10.21 11.84 -14.57
N ALA A 39 -10.72 12.88 -13.90
CA ALA A 39 -10.30 14.27 -14.16
C ALA A 39 -8.80 14.46 -13.89
N ARG A 40 -8.29 13.97 -12.74
CA ARG A 40 -6.83 14.02 -12.42
C ARG A 40 -5.96 13.29 -13.45
N LEU A 41 -6.46 12.17 -14.00
CA LEU A 41 -5.76 11.45 -15.07
C LEU A 41 -5.64 12.32 -16.33
N ALA A 42 -6.75 12.92 -16.78
CA ALA A 42 -6.78 13.77 -17.96
C ALA A 42 -5.90 15.01 -17.78
N GLU A 43 -5.95 15.69 -16.63
CA GLU A 43 -5.09 16.83 -16.29
C GLU A 43 -3.60 16.49 -16.30
N ALA A 44 -3.25 15.26 -15.93
CA ALA A 44 -1.88 14.77 -15.97
C ALA A 44 -1.42 14.36 -17.39
N GLY A 45 -2.27 14.46 -18.41
CA GLY A 45 -1.98 14.06 -19.80
C GLY A 45 -2.22 12.57 -20.09
N GLY A 46 -2.89 11.84 -19.20
CA GLY A 46 -3.29 10.45 -19.43
C GLY A 46 -4.58 10.35 -20.28
N ILE A 47 -4.80 9.17 -20.82
CA ILE A 47 -5.97 8.84 -21.65
C ILE A 47 -7.01 8.15 -20.78
N THR A 48 -8.23 8.66 -20.78
CA THR A 48 -9.35 8.02 -20.06
C THR A 48 -9.89 6.84 -20.81
N ALA A 49 -10.23 5.77 -20.08
CA ALA A 49 -10.90 4.58 -20.59
C ALA A 49 -12.30 4.42 -19.97
N ALA A 50 -13.17 3.69 -20.64
CA ALA A 50 -14.55 3.50 -20.21
C ALA A 50 -14.72 2.34 -19.20
N SER A 51 -13.74 1.44 -19.10
CA SER A 51 -13.78 0.27 -18.22
C SER A 51 -12.39 -0.34 -18.03
N PRO A 52 -12.19 -1.25 -17.07
CA PRO A 52 -10.96 -2.03 -16.94
C PRO A 52 -10.63 -2.86 -18.21
N ARG A 53 -11.66 -3.38 -18.88
CA ARG A 53 -11.52 -4.03 -20.18
C ARG A 53 -10.96 -3.09 -21.24
N ASP A 54 -11.50 -1.87 -21.35
CA ASP A 54 -11.05 -0.86 -22.31
C ASP A 54 -9.59 -0.45 -22.05
N VAL A 55 -9.17 -0.36 -20.77
CA VAL A 55 -7.74 -0.18 -20.41
C VAL A 55 -6.89 -1.33 -20.95
N ALA A 56 -7.32 -2.56 -20.71
CA ALA A 56 -6.59 -3.75 -21.12
C ALA A 56 -6.56 -3.92 -22.66
N GLU A 57 -7.57 -3.47 -23.39
CA GLU A 57 -7.57 -3.49 -24.86
C GLU A 57 -6.62 -2.47 -25.48
N LYS A 58 -6.23 -1.44 -24.70
CA LYS A 58 -5.36 -0.35 -25.15
C LYS A 58 -3.91 -0.47 -24.64
N ALA A 59 -3.61 -1.36 -23.68
CA ALA A 59 -2.29 -1.48 -23.07
C ALA A 59 -1.89 -2.94 -22.84
N ASP A 60 -0.61 -3.26 -23.09
CA ASP A 60 -0.06 -4.61 -22.89
C ASP A 60 0.30 -4.90 -21.43
N ILE A 61 0.55 -3.86 -20.64
CA ILE A 61 0.84 -3.92 -19.20
C ILE A 61 -0.17 -3.07 -18.47
N VAL A 62 -0.87 -3.65 -17.49
CA VAL A 62 -1.89 -2.96 -16.70
C VAL A 62 -1.54 -3.04 -15.22
N ILE A 63 -1.42 -1.89 -14.56
CA ILE A 63 -1.25 -1.79 -13.11
C ILE A 63 -2.63 -1.71 -12.46
N THR A 64 -2.85 -2.48 -11.38
CA THR A 64 -4.05 -2.37 -10.55
C THR A 64 -3.67 -1.94 -9.14
N SER A 65 -4.43 -0.99 -8.56
CA SER A 65 -4.25 -0.48 -7.20
C SER A 65 -5.60 -0.22 -6.56
N LEU A 66 -6.15 -1.23 -5.90
CA LEU A 66 -7.56 -1.34 -5.55
C LEU A 66 -7.78 -1.36 -4.03
N PRO A 67 -8.91 -0.83 -3.53
CA PRO A 67 -9.17 -0.69 -2.10
C PRO A 67 -9.50 -2.00 -1.37
N GLY A 68 -10.01 -3.01 -2.09
CA GLY A 68 -10.51 -4.23 -1.45
C GLY A 68 -10.86 -5.35 -2.43
N VAL A 69 -11.37 -6.43 -1.87
CA VAL A 69 -11.68 -7.68 -2.57
C VAL A 69 -12.72 -7.47 -3.68
N ASP A 70 -13.84 -6.81 -3.36
CA ASP A 70 -14.94 -6.60 -4.32
C ASP A 70 -14.46 -5.81 -5.56
N ALA A 71 -13.67 -4.75 -5.33
CA ALA A 71 -13.10 -3.97 -6.41
C ALA A 71 -12.15 -4.82 -7.27
N PHE A 72 -11.32 -5.66 -6.65
CA PHE A 72 -10.43 -6.58 -7.36
C PHE A 72 -11.21 -7.58 -8.22
N GLU A 73 -12.22 -8.23 -7.66
CA GLU A 73 -13.05 -9.21 -8.39
C GLU A 73 -13.77 -8.57 -9.57
N GLN A 74 -14.31 -7.36 -9.40
CA GLN A 74 -14.95 -6.61 -10.49
C GLN A 74 -13.93 -6.19 -11.57
N VAL A 75 -12.76 -5.69 -11.19
CA VAL A 75 -11.74 -5.24 -12.14
C VAL A 75 -11.10 -6.40 -12.89
N ILE A 76 -10.88 -7.52 -12.23
CA ILE A 76 -10.25 -8.70 -12.88
C ILE A 76 -11.27 -9.48 -13.71
N ALA A 77 -12.40 -9.89 -13.13
CA ALA A 77 -13.29 -10.89 -13.69
C ALA A 77 -14.77 -10.45 -13.84
N GLY A 78 -15.09 -9.21 -13.45
CA GLY A 78 -16.44 -8.66 -13.61
C GLY A 78 -16.82 -8.45 -15.08
N GLN A 79 -18.08 -8.10 -15.33
CA GLN A 79 -18.55 -7.68 -16.65
C GLN A 79 -17.79 -6.40 -17.06
N GLY A 80 -16.95 -6.47 -18.09
CA GLY A 80 -16.04 -5.38 -18.48
C GLY A 80 -14.73 -5.37 -17.68
N GLY A 81 -14.38 -6.45 -16.99
CA GLY A 81 -13.10 -6.65 -16.33
C GLY A 81 -11.97 -6.99 -17.29
N ILE A 82 -10.73 -6.97 -16.81
CA ILE A 82 -9.51 -7.20 -17.59
C ILE A 82 -9.51 -8.57 -18.27
N ALA A 83 -9.99 -9.62 -17.59
CA ALA A 83 -10.06 -10.96 -18.16
C ALA A 83 -10.92 -11.03 -19.43
N SER A 84 -11.92 -10.16 -19.59
CA SER A 84 -12.81 -10.14 -20.75
C SER A 84 -12.23 -9.41 -21.99
N SER A 85 -11.05 -8.78 -21.89
CA SER A 85 -10.40 -8.12 -23.03
C SER A 85 -9.83 -9.13 -24.03
N ASN A 86 -9.71 -8.73 -25.31
CA ASN A 86 -9.28 -9.63 -26.39
C ASN A 86 -7.76 -9.82 -26.49
N GLY A 87 -6.95 -9.08 -25.73
CA GLY A 87 -5.49 -9.18 -25.76
C GLY A 87 -4.98 -10.49 -25.18
N LYS A 88 -3.98 -11.11 -25.85
CA LYS A 88 -3.22 -12.25 -25.31
C LYS A 88 -1.84 -11.82 -24.86
N GLY A 89 -1.30 -12.47 -23.81
CA GLY A 89 0.03 -12.20 -23.28
C GLY A 89 0.13 -10.86 -22.51
N GLN A 90 -1.00 -10.22 -22.20
CA GLN A 90 -1.04 -9.07 -21.34
C GLN A 90 -0.54 -9.40 -19.94
N ILE A 91 0.13 -8.44 -19.31
CA ILE A 91 0.62 -8.59 -17.94
C ILE A 91 -0.15 -7.62 -17.05
N VAL A 92 -0.72 -8.16 -15.98
CA VAL A 92 -1.38 -7.38 -14.92
C VAL A 92 -0.45 -7.34 -13.73
N ILE A 93 -0.03 -6.14 -13.34
CA ILE A 93 0.78 -5.85 -12.14
C ILE A 93 -0.19 -5.48 -11.02
N GLU A 94 -0.51 -6.43 -10.14
CA GLU A 94 -1.47 -6.26 -9.06
C GLU A 94 -0.77 -5.74 -7.79
N CYS A 95 -0.98 -4.45 -7.46
CA CYS A 95 -0.27 -3.74 -6.40
C CYS A 95 -1.03 -3.66 -5.06
N SER A 96 -2.27 -4.13 -4.99
CA SER A 96 -3.10 -4.01 -3.80
C SER A 96 -2.66 -4.97 -2.67
N THR A 97 -2.97 -4.61 -1.43
CA THR A 97 -2.86 -5.55 -0.30
C THR A 97 -4.20 -6.26 -0.13
N LEU A 98 -4.25 -7.54 -0.52
CA LEU A 98 -5.45 -8.39 -0.54
C LEU A 98 -5.09 -9.80 -0.05
N PRO A 99 -6.09 -10.60 0.39
CA PRO A 99 -5.87 -12.02 0.70
C PRO A 99 -5.28 -12.79 -0.49
N ILE A 100 -4.34 -13.69 -0.20
CA ILE A 100 -3.60 -14.43 -1.25
C ILE A 100 -4.54 -15.31 -2.08
N ASP A 101 -5.52 -15.96 -1.45
CA ASP A 101 -6.50 -16.82 -2.12
C ASP A 101 -7.38 -16.02 -3.10
N VAL A 102 -7.71 -14.77 -2.77
CA VAL A 102 -8.44 -13.87 -3.67
C VAL A 102 -7.61 -13.58 -4.92
N LYS A 103 -6.35 -13.20 -4.73
CA LYS A 103 -5.44 -12.95 -5.87
C LYS A 103 -5.19 -14.22 -6.69
N ALA A 104 -5.04 -15.38 -6.06
CA ALA A 104 -4.87 -16.66 -6.74
C ALA A 104 -6.08 -17.01 -7.62
N ARG A 105 -7.30 -16.76 -7.14
CA ARG A 105 -8.50 -16.90 -8.01
C ARG A 105 -8.45 -15.96 -9.20
N GLY A 106 -7.99 -14.72 -9.01
CA GLY A 106 -7.80 -13.75 -10.10
C GLY A 106 -6.75 -14.22 -11.11
N GLU A 107 -5.62 -14.77 -10.65
CA GLU A 107 -4.57 -15.35 -11.50
C GLU A 107 -5.15 -16.44 -12.42
N VAL A 108 -5.88 -17.40 -11.85
CA VAL A 108 -6.54 -18.45 -12.64
C VAL A 108 -7.50 -17.87 -13.70
N ARG A 109 -8.24 -16.81 -13.35
CA ARG A 109 -9.19 -16.17 -14.27
C ARG A 109 -8.50 -15.51 -15.45
N VAL A 110 -7.41 -14.76 -15.24
CA VAL A 110 -6.70 -14.10 -16.33
C VAL A 110 -5.85 -15.09 -17.13
N ALA A 111 -5.27 -16.13 -16.48
CA ALA A 111 -4.52 -17.20 -17.15
C ALA A 111 -5.40 -17.99 -18.14
N ALA A 112 -6.65 -18.25 -17.79
CA ALA A 112 -7.62 -18.90 -18.68
C ALA A 112 -7.88 -18.10 -19.97
N GLN A 113 -7.52 -16.82 -20.02
CA GLN A 113 -7.60 -15.94 -21.19
C GLN A 113 -6.23 -15.67 -21.82
N GLY A 114 -5.22 -16.44 -21.47
CA GLY A 114 -3.85 -16.30 -21.98
C GLY A 114 -3.12 -15.03 -21.50
N LYS A 115 -3.49 -14.50 -20.33
CA LYS A 115 -2.88 -13.34 -19.68
C LYS A 115 -2.08 -13.77 -18.45
N ILE A 116 -1.25 -12.87 -17.93
CA ILE A 116 -0.41 -13.13 -16.76
C ILE A 116 -0.78 -12.13 -15.66
N LEU A 117 -1.01 -12.62 -14.45
CA LEU A 117 -1.13 -11.79 -13.24
C LEU A 117 0.15 -11.94 -12.42
N LEU A 118 0.79 -10.81 -12.11
CA LEU A 118 1.89 -10.73 -11.14
C LEU A 118 1.34 -10.21 -9.81
N ASP A 119 1.71 -10.83 -8.70
CA ASP A 119 1.42 -10.34 -7.36
C ASP A 119 2.55 -9.41 -6.90
N CYS A 120 2.28 -8.11 -6.90
CA CYS A 120 3.27 -7.04 -6.79
C CYS A 120 2.91 -5.97 -5.75
N PRO A 121 2.58 -6.32 -4.50
CA PRO A 121 2.26 -5.30 -3.51
C PRO A 121 3.44 -4.38 -3.26
N VAL A 122 3.10 -3.14 -2.88
CA VAL A 122 4.09 -2.08 -2.68
C VAL A 122 4.31 -1.78 -1.21
N SER A 123 5.54 -1.42 -0.86
CA SER A 123 5.93 -0.92 0.46
C SER A 123 6.34 0.54 0.34
N GLY A 124 5.67 1.39 1.10
CA GLY A 124 5.83 2.83 1.15
C GLY A 124 4.49 3.55 1.23
N THR A 125 4.53 4.85 1.49
CA THR A 125 3.38 5.73 1.63
C THR A 125 3.07 6.46 0.31
N GLY A 126 1.93 7.16 0.24
CA GLY A 126 1.59 8.00 -0.91
C GLY A 126 2.65 9.08 -1.19
N ALA A 127 3.22 9.69 -0.16
CA ALA A 127 4.29 10.66 -0.30
C ALA A 127 5.59 10.04 -0.87
N GLN A 128 5.90 8.81 -0.50
CA GLN A 128 7.01 8.05 -1.09
C GLN A 128 6.70 7.64 -2.53
N ALA A 129 5.47 7.22 -2.82
CA ALA A 129 5.04 6.91 -4.18
C ALA A 129 5.23 8.10 -5.13
N ALA A 130 4.86 9.31 -4.70
CA ALA A 130 5.03 10.53 -5.49
C ALA A 130 6.49 10.82 -5.90
N ARG A 131 7.46 10.32 -5.11
CA ARG A 131 8.91 10.48 -5.34
C ARG A 131 9.57 9.21 -5.89
N LYS A 132 8.79 8.21 -6.31
CA LYS A 132 9.26 6.87 -6.72
C LYS A 132 10.03 6.11 -5.62
N ASP A 133 9.85 6.48 -4.36
CA ASP A 133 10.54 5.84 -3.22
C ASP A 133 9.75 4.63 -2.67
N LEU A 134 9.19 3.84 -3.57
CA LEU A 134 8.53 2.58 -3.22
C LEU A 134 9.48 1.39 -3.38
N VAL A 135 9.23 0.34 -2.61
CA VAL A 135 9.74 -1.01 -2.88
C VAL A 135 8.59 -1.89 -3.33
N VAL A 136 8.75 -2.58 -4.47
CA VAL A 136 7.77 -3.54 -4.98
C VAL A 136 8.25 -4.95 -4.69
N PHE A 137 7.39 -5.77 -4.07
CA PHE A 137 7.65 -7.20 -3.87
C PHE A 137 6.99 -7.97 -5.01
N VAL A 138 7.78 -8.36 -6.01
CA VAL A 138 7.27 -8.96 -7.25
C VAL A 138 7.28 -10.48 -7.15
N SER A 139 6.14 -11.12 -7.41
CA SER A 139 6.06 -12.57 -7.47
C SER A 139 5.15 -13.06 -8.60
N GLY A 140 5.41 -14.28 -9.08
CA GLY A 140 4.73 -14.90 -10.21
C GLY A 140 5.70 -15.25 -11.34
N ASP A 141 5.28 -15.09 -12.59
CA ASP A 141 6.08 -15.38 -13.78
C ASP A 141 7.29 -14.46 -13.90
N GLU A 142 8.51 -15.01 -13.84
CA GLU A 142 9.76 -14.26 -13.87
C GLU A 142 10.00 -13.59 -15.24
N ALA A 143 9.61 -14.26 -16.34
CA ALA A 143 9.76 -13.68 -17.66
C ALA A 143 8.82 -12.46 -17.86
N ALA A 144 7.63 -12.53 -17.30
CA ALA A 144 6.72 -11.38 -17.26
C ALA A 144 7.28 -10.24 -16.41
N PHE A 145 7.90 -10.54 -15.26
CA PHE A 145 8.60 -9.53 -14.46
C PHE A 145 9.68 -8.82 -15.27
N GLU A 146 10.54 -9.57 -15.97
CA GLU A 146 11.61 -8.97 -16.79
C GLU A 146 11.04 -8.04 -17.89
N ARG A 147 9.91 -8.40 -18.50
CA ARG A 147 9.22 -7.56 -19.49
C ARG A 147 8.68 -6.26 -18.89
N CYS A 148 8.42 -6.23 -17.59
CA CYS A 148 7.86 -5.08 -16.88
C CYS A 148 8.91 -4.18 -16.21
N ARG A 149 10.22 -4.48 -16.32
CA ARG A 149 11.30 -3.76 -15.61
C ARG A 149 11.22 -2.25 -15.75
N GLU A 150 10.97 -1.72 -16.93
CA GLU A 150 10.89 -0.28 -17.16
C GLU A 150 9.66 0.34 -16.47
N VAL A 151 8.53 -0.38 -16.49
CA VAL A 151 7.32 0.09 -15.80
C VAL A 151 7.54 0.12 -14.29
N PHE A 152 8.17 -0.91 -13.72
CA PHE A 152 8.54 -0.92 -12.31
C PHE A 152 9.51 0.20 -11.94
N ALA A 153 10.50 0.48 -12.78
CA ALA A 153 11.43 1.59 -12.57
C ALA A 153 10.71 2.96 -12.61
N GLY A 154 9.65 3.08 -13.39
CA GLY A 154 8.80 4.27 -13.47
C GLY A 154 7.99 4.54 -12.20
N ILE A 155 7.73 3.52 -11.36
CA ILE A 155 6.87 3.66 -10.18
C ILE A 155 7.58 3.43 -8.83
N SER A 156 8.83 2.93 -8.84
CA SER A 156 9.50 2.49 -7.62
C SER A 156 11.02 2.67 -7.67
N ARG A 157 11.63 2.77 -6.49
CA ARG A 157 13.09 2.80 -6.30
C ARG A 157 13.70 1.40 -6.43
N ALA A 158 12.99 0.38 -5.99
CA ALA A 158 13.50 -0.99 -5.97
C ALA A 158 12.38 -2.00 -6.25
N GLN A 159 12.72 -3.03 -7.03
CA GLN A 159 11.87 -4.17 -7.31
C GLN A 159 12.59 -5.43 -6.86
N LYS A 160 11.94 -6.20 -6.00
CA LYS A 160 12.48 -7.44 -5.45
C LYS A 160 11.65 -8.60 -5.96
N TYR A 161 12.20 -9.40 -6.87
CA TYR A 161 11.58 -10.66 -7.24
C TYR A 161 11.71 -11.65 -6.08
N VAL A 162 10.59 -12.19 -5.65
CA VAL A 162 10.51 -13.04 -4.44
C VAL A 162 9.92 -14.43 -4.75
N GLY A 163 9.94 -14.84 -6.03
CA GLY A 163 9.62 -16.20 -6.47
C GLY A 163 8.15 -16.38 -6.89
N THR A 164 7.58 -17.54 -6.55
CA THR A 164 6.25 -17.95 -7.00
C THR A 164 5.14 -17.02 -6.58
N PHE A 165 4.05 -17.00 -7.35
CA PHE A 165 2.86 -16.17 -7.10
C PHE A 165 2.37 -16.28 -5.64
N GLY A 166 2.01 -15.15 -5.06
CA GLY A 166 1.60 -15.02 -3.66
C GLY A 166 2.75 -14.72 -2.68
N ASN A 167 4.02 -14.91 -3.07
CA ASN A 167 5.15 -14.56 -2.21
C ASN A 167 5.28 -13.04 -2.02
N GLY A 168 4.89 -12.24 -3.01
CA GLY A 168 4.82 -10.78 -2.87
C GLY A 168 3.88 -10.38 -1.73
N SER A 169 2.66 -10.92 -1.74
CA SER A 169 1.68 -10.69 -0.66
C SER A 169 2.18 -11.19 0.69
N ARG A 170 2.80 -12.39 0.77
CA ARG A 170 3.43 -12.88 2.01
C ARG A 170 4.48 -11.91 2.53
N MET A 171 5.35 -11.43 1.66
CA MET A 171 6.39 -10.45 2.02
C MET A 171 5.77 -9.13 2.49
N LYS A 172 4.69 -8.67 1.84
CA LYS A 172 3.94 -7.47 2.26
C LYS A 172 3.32 -7.65 3.63
N PHE A 173 2.76 -8.82 3.94
CA PHE A 173 2.17 -9.10 5.26
C PHE A 173 3.24 -9.05 6.35
N ILE A 174 4.42 -9.65 6.11
CA ILE A 174 5.55 -9.59 7.04
C ILE A 174 6.03 -8.13 7.23
N ALA A 175 6.12 -7.36 6.14
CA ALA A 175 6.53 -5.97 6.23
C ALA A 175 5.50 -5.12 7.02
N ASN A 176 4.20 -5.27 6.76
CA ASN A 176 3.16 -4.52 7.47
C ASN A 176 2.96 -5.01 8.92
N HIS A 177 3.23 -6.28 9.21
CA HIS A 177 3.35 -6.80 10.59
C HIS A 177 4.39 -5.99 11.38
N LEU A 178 5.60 -5.81 10.82
CA LEU A 178 6.63 -4.98 11.46
C LEU A 178 6.24 -3.51 11.54
N VAL A 179 5.63 -2.93 10.50
CA VAL A 179 5.13 -1.54 10.54
C VAL A 179 4.18 -1.33 11.71
N THR A 180 3.23 -2.25 11.89
CA THR A 180 2.24 -2.19 12.99
C THR A 180 2.92 -2.17 14.36
N ILE A 181 3.86 -3.08 14.59
CA ILE A 181 4.59 -3.20 15.85
C ILE A 181 5.49 -1.99 16.08
N HIS A 182 6.23 -1.56 15.04
CA HIS A 182 7.16 -0.45 15.16
C HIS A 182 6.47 0.89 15.43
N ASN A 183 5.26 1.11 14.89
CA ASN A 183 4.49 2.31 15.21
C ASN A 183 4.12 2.32 16.71
N LEU A 184 3.62 1.19 17.25
CA LEU A 184 3.29 1.12 18.66
C LEU A 184 4.52 1.26 19.56
N SER A 185 5.61 0.55 19.26
CA SER A 185 6.83 0.64 20.05
C SER A 185 7.46 2.04 20.02
N THR A 186 7.33 2.76 18.89
CA THR A 186 7.72 4.19 18.80
C THR A 186 6.89 5.03 19.76
N ALA A 187 5.58 4.83 19.75
CA ALA A 187 4.65 5.54 20.63
C ALA A 187 4.94 5.25 22.12
N GLU A 188 5.17 3.97 22.48
CA GLU A 188 5.55 3.58 23.85
C GLU A 188 6.84 4.25 24.29
N ALA A 189 7.86 4.29 23.42
CA ALA A 189 9.15 4.92 23.75
C ALA A 189 9.01 6.43 24.01
N LEU A 190 8.24 7.15 23.19
CA LEU A 190 7.99 8.59 23.37
C LEU A 190 7.17 8.87 24.61
N VAL A 191 6.09 8.13 24.84
CA VAL A 191 5.24 8.27 26.05
C VAL A 191 6.04 7.96 27.33
N LEU A 192 6.87 6.89 27.31
CA LEU A 192 7.74 6.56 28.44
C LEU A 192 8.75 7.68 28.72
N GLY A 193 9.36 8.24 27.68
CA GLY A 193 10.29 9.36 27.81
C GLY A 193 9.61 10.59 28.41
N GLU A 194 8.41 10.95 27.95
CA GLU A 194 7.63 12.07 28.46
C GLU A 194 7.23 11.87 29.93
N MET A 195 6.78 10.67 30.30
CA MET A 195 6.48 10.31 31.69
C MET A 195 7.71 10.34 32.59
N ALA A 196 8.90 10.11 32.02
CA ALA A 196 10.20 10.25 32.72
C ALA A 196 10.68 11.71 32.82
N GLY A 197 9.92 12.68 32.29
CA GLY A 197 10.23 14.10 32.32
C GLY A 197 11.18 14.57 31.21
N LEU A 198 11.36 13.77 30.17
CA LEU A 198 12.16 14.14 28.98
C LEU A 198 11.28 14.83 27.94
N ASP A 199 11.87 15.79 27.23
CA ASP A 199 11.23 16.39 26.07
C ASP A 199 11.08 15.34 24.94
N PRO A 200 9.86 15.11 24.39
CA PRO A 200 9.65 14.17 23.29
C PRO A 200 10.54 14.46 22.06
N ALA A 201 10.84 15.74 21.77
CA ALA A 201 11.74 16.10 20.67
C ALA A 201 13.16 15.62 20.92
N LEU A 202 13.65 15.79 22.16
CA LEU A 202 14.97 15.29 22.58
C LEU A 202 15.02 13.76 22.50
N VAL A 203 13.97 13.05 22.97
CA VAL A 203 13.90 11.59 22.88
C VAL A 203 13.97 11.15 21.42
N TYR A 204 13.22 11.81 20.54
CA TYR A 204 13.26 11.50 19.12
C TYR A 204 14.66 11.69 18.52
N ASP A 205 15.27 12.85 18.72
CA ASP A 205 16.59 13.18 18.14
C ASP A 205 17.68 12.18 18.57
N VAL A 206 17.70 11.84 19.84
CA VAL A 206 18.73 10.93 20.38
C VAL A 206 18.50 9.48 19.91
N ILE A 207 17.25 9.02 19.91
CA ILE A 207 16.94 7.62 19.56
C ILE A 207 16.99 7.40 18.05
N ALA A 208 16.69 8.41 17.22
CA ALA A 208 16.68 8.27 15.77
C ALA A 208 17.96 7.68 15.18
N ASP A 209 19.12 7.99 15.77
CA ASP A 209 20.45 7.51 15.37
C ASP A 209 20.99 6.37 16.24
N SER A 210 20.17 5.85 17.16
CA SER A 210 20.57 4.78 18.08
C SER A 210 20.14 3.39 17.60
N ALA A 211 20.62 2.35 18.28
CA ALA A 211 20.18 0.97 18.06
C ALA A 211 18.69 0.73 18.37
N GLY A 212 18.04 1.63 19.12
CA GLY A 212 16.60 1.58 19.39
C GLY A 212 15.74 2.10 18.24
N SER A 213 16.36 2.65 17.20
CA SER A 213 15.65 3.22 16.04
C SER A 213 15.04 2.15 15.13
N SER A 214 14.03 2.56 14.39
CA SER A 214 13.49 1.81 13.25
C SER A 214 13.09 2.78 12.13
N ARG A 215 12.86 2.26 10.91
CA ARG A 215 12.37 3.11 9.83
C ARG A 215 11.02 3.77 10.17
N MET A 216 10.17 3.10 10.94
CA MET A 216 8.90 3.68 11.40
C MET A 216 9.11 4.73 12.49
N PHE A 217 10.06 4.53 13.39
CA PHE A 217 10.47 5.56 14.34
C PHE A 217 10.85 6.86 13.62
N GLN A 218 11.70 6.76 12.58
CA GLN A 218 12.14 7.92 11.79
C GLN A 218 11.01 8.60 11.00
N ILE A 219 10.06 7.82 10.46
CA ILE A 219 8.97 8.37 9.62
C ILE A 219 7.84 8.95 10.47
N ARG A 220 7.43 8.26 11.55
CA ARG A 220 6.28 8.63 12.37
C ARG A 220 6.61 9.35 13.66
N GLY A 221 7.84 9.20 14.14
CA GLY A 221 8.31 9.92 15.33
C GLY A 221 8.04 11.41 15.29
N PRO A 222 8.36 12.14 14.21
CA PRO A 222 8.06 13.57 14.11
C PRO A 222 6.57 13.91 14.28
N MET A 223 5.66 13.10 13.72
CA MET A 223 4.21 13.27 13.90
C MET A 223 3.79 13.03 15.35
N MET A 224 4.38 12.03 15.99
CA MET A 224 4.12 11.69 17.39
C MET A 224 4.63 12.77 18.33
N VAL A 225 5.83 13.33 18.07
CA VAL A 225 6.38 14.46 18.83
C VAL A 225 5.48 15.68 18.72
N THR A 226 5.01 16.03 17.53
CA THR A 226 4.17 17.22 17.31
C THR A 226 2.69 17.03 17.58
N GLY A 227 2.21 15.78 17.65
CA GLY A 227 0.79 15.46 17.78
C GLY A 227 -0.03 15.76 16.51
N GLN A 228 0.61 15.95 15.37
CA GLN A 228 -0.05 16.30 14.11
C GLN A 228 -0.30 15.06 13.28
N TYR A 229 -1.56 14.62 13.20
CA TYR A 229 -1.94 13.37 12.53
C TYR A 229 -2.97 13.56 11.40
N ASP A 230 -3.41 14.81 11.14
CA ASP A 230 -4.53 15.10 10.23
C ASP A 230 -4.13 15.16 8.75
N GLU A 231 -2.82 15.08 8.45
CA GLU A 231 -2.29 14.89 7.11
C GLU A 231 -1.77 13.43 6.94
N PRO A 232 -2.67 12.44 6.84
CA PRO A 232 -2.27 11.05 6.92
C PRO A 232 -1.53 10.59 5.66
N THR A 233 -0.45 9.86 5.86
CA THR A 233 0.20 9.08 4.80
C THR A 233 -0.43 7.70 4.64
N ALA A 234 -1.06 7.20 5.70
CA ALA A 234 -1.91 6.03 5.76
C ALA A 234 -2.87 6.19 6.94
N THR A 235 -4.18 6.12 6.70
CA THR A 235 -5.16 6.30 7.77
C THR A 235 -5.29 5.06 8.65
N MET A 236 -5.68 5.25 9.92
CA MET A 236 -5.98 4.13 10.82
C MET A 236 -7.04 3.21 10.23
N THR A 237 -8.14 3.75 9.69
CA THR A 237 -9.22 2.94 9.08
C THR A 237 -8.72 2.08 7.93
N THR A 238 -7.89 2.62 7.04
CA THR A 238 -7.31 1.84 5.93
C THR A 238 -6.39 0.73 6.46
N HIS A 239 -5.68 0.99 7.56
CA HIS A 239 -4.77 0.02 8.16
C HIS A 239 -5.50 -1.15 8.83
N LEU A 240 -6.74 -0.97 9.32
CA LEU A 240 -7.53 -2.06 9.91
C LEU A 240 -7.70 -3.23 8.94
N LYS A 241 -7.94 -2.95 7.65
CA LYS A 241 -8.01 -4.00 6.62
C LYS A 241 -6.73 -4.84 6.60
N ASP A 242 -5.57 -4.21 6.71
CA ASP A 242 -4.29 -4.92 6.70
C ASP A 242 -4.11 -5.74 7.99
N LEU A 243 -4.57 -5.22 9.14
CA LEU A 243 -4.55 -5.98 10.40
C LEU A 243 -5.38 -7.27 10.30
N ASP A 244 -6.59 -7.18 9.72
CA ASP A 244 -7.48 -8.34 9.55
C ASP A 244 -6.85 -9.39 8.61
N ILE A 245 -6.28 -8.96 7.49
CA ILE A 245 -5.62 -9.85 6.52
C ILE A 245 -4.42 -10.55 7.16
N ILE A 246 -3.55 -9.80 7.87
CA ILE A 246 -2.33 -10.33 8.49
C ILE A 246 -2.69 -11.23 9.67
N GLY A 247 -3.65 -10.82 10.51
CA GLY A 247 -4.12 -11.62 11.63
C GLY A 247 -4.69 -12.96 11.18
N LYS A 248 -5.54 -12.94 10.14
CA LYS A 248 -6.06 -14.17 9.55
C LYS A 248 -4.95 -15.04 8.95
N PHE A 249 -4.01 -14.45 8.22
CA PHE A 249 -2.89 -15.17 7.63
C PHE A 249 -2.02 -15.85 8.71
N ALA A 250 -1.73 -15.16 9.82
CA ALA A 250 -0.98 -15.75 10.93
C ALA A 250 -1.77 -16.89 11.60
N ALA A 251 -3.09 -16.72 11.80
CA ALA A 251 -3.96 -17.73 12.38
C ALA A 251 -4.04 -19.00 11.51
N ASP A 252 -4.18 -18.85 10.20
CA ASP A 252 -4.22 -19.97 9.24
C ASP A 252 -2.92 -20.78 9.26
N LEU A 253 -1.78 -20.13 9.56
CA LEU A 253 -0.47 -20.77 9.73
C LEU A 253 -0.22 -21.29 11.15
N HIS A 254 -1.12 -21.09 12.08
CA HIS A 254 -0.91 -21.34 13.53
C HIS A 254 0.35 -20.64 14.08
N CYS A 255 0.71 -19.49 13.50
CA CYS A 255 1.89 -18.71 13.89
C CYS A 255 1.54 -17.77 15.06
N PRO A 256 2.20 -17.90 16.24
CA PRO A 256 1.98 -16.98 17.35
C PRO A 256 2.55 -15.60 17.02
N THR A 257 1.71 -14.56 17.11
CA THR A 257 2.08 -13.16 16.83
C THR A 257 1.65 -12.23 17.98
N PRO A 258 2.17 -12.42 19.21
CA PRO A 258 1.69 -11.69 20.40
C PRO A 258 1.87 -10.18 20.29
N LEU A 259 3.01 -9.70 19.80
CA LEU A 259 3.27 -8.27 19.64
C LEU A 259 2.31 -7.62 18.64
N PHE A 260 2.05 -8.29 17.51
CA PHE A 260 1.12 -7.82 16.50
C PHE A 260 -0.32 -7.75 17.05
N ASN A 261 -0.76 -8.80 17.73
CA ASN A 261 -2.10 -8.85 18.29
C ASN A 261 -2.30 -7.77 19.36
N THR A 262 -1.29 -7.51 20.19
CA THR A 262 -1.31 -6.42 21.16
C THR A 262 -1.37 -5.07 20.41
N ALA A 263 -0.53 -4.84 19.41
CA ALA A 263 -0.51 -3.60 18.66
C ALA A 263 -1.84 -3.33 17.97
N ALA A 264 -2.49 -4.35 17.40
CA ALA A 264 -3.78 -4.20 16.73
C ALA A 264 -4.87 -3.61 17.64
N GLN A 265 -4.85 -3.93 18.96
CA GLN A 265 -5.84 -3.39 19.91
C GLN A 265 -5.76 -1.87 20.03
N TYR A 266 -4.59 -1.27 19.90
CA TYR A 266 -4.42 0.18 19.95
C TYR A 266 -4.96 0.87 18.70
N TYR A 267 -4.89 0.22 17.54
CA TYR A 267 -5.54 0.75 16.33
C TYR A 267 -7.06 0.68 16.43
N TYR A 268 -7.63 -0.42 16.94
CA TYR A 268 -9.07 -0.52 17.22
C TYR A 268 -9.49 0.55 18.22
N ALA A 269 -8.73 0.76 19.29
CA ALA A 269 -9.01 1.81 20.27
C ALA A 269 -8.92 3.21 19.64
N GLY A 270 -7.97 3.46 18.74
CA GLY A 270 -7.85 4.71 18.02
C GLY A 270 -9.07 5.01 17.15
N VAL A 271 -9.54 4.04 16.39
CA VAL A 271 -10.76 4.19 15.58
C VAL A 271 -11.98 4.42 16.47
N ALA A 272 -12.11 3.67 17.57
CA ALA A 272 -13.20 3.86 18.54
C ALA A 272 -13.17 5.25 19.21
N GLN A 273 -12.00 5.88 19.32
CA GLN A 273 -11.83 7.27 19.79
C GLN A 273 -12.08 8.32 18.70
N GLY A 274 -12.56 7.96 17.52
CA GLY A 274 -12.83 8.87 16.40
C GLY A 274 -11.60 9.27 15.57
N ARG A 275 -10.45 8.58 15.73
CA ARG A 275 -9.19 8.87 15.02
C ARG A 275 -9.04 8.12 13.70
N GLY A 276 -10.11 7.55 13.17
CA GLY A 276 -10.08 6.68 11.98
C GLY A 276 -9.49 7.35 10.73
N SER A 277 -9.69 8.65 10.54
CA SER A 277 -9.15 9.44 9.42
C SER A 277 -7.73 9.93 9.65
N GLN A 278 -7.19 9.84 10.87
CA GLN A 278 -5.83 10.28 11.21
C GLN A 278 -4.79 9.24 10.77
N ASP A 279 -3.52 9.69 10.69
CA ASP A 279 -2.39 8.81 10.38
C ASP A 279 -2.24 7.70 11.42
N THR A 280 -1.73 6.54 10.99
CA THR A 280 -1.42 5.40 11.87
C THR A 280 -0.49 5.76 13.03
N GLY A 281 0.27 6.84 12.95
CA GLY A 281 1.04 7.42 14.05
C GLY A 281 0.19 7.89 15.24
N ALA A 282 -1.10 8.13 15.05
CA ALA A 282 -2.02 8.53 16.12
C ALA A 282 -2.25 7.46 17.20
N VAL A 283 -1.65 6.24 17.07
CA VAL A 283 -1.54 5.28 18.18
C VAL A 283 -0.82 5.90 19.38
N CYS A 284 0.06 6.90 19.17
CA CYS A 284 0.70 7.65 20.25
C CYS A 284 -0.33 8.41 21.09
N ALA A 285 -1.27 9.12 20.43
CA ALA A 285 -2.34 9.82 21.15
C ALA A 285 -3.28 8.87 21.92
N VAL A 286 -3.43 7.62 21.47
CA VAL A 286 -4.15 6.59 22.25
C VAL A 286 -3.39 6.23 23.52
N LEU A 287 -2.08 6.04 23.43
CA LEU A 287 -1.23 5.75 24.60
C LEU A 287 -1.13 6.92 25.56
N GLU A 288 -0.95 8.15 25.07
CA GLU A 288 -0.95 9.38 25.88
C GLU A 288 -2.20 9.47 26.72
N LYS A 289 -3.37 9.24 26.11
CA LYS A 289 -4.64 9.23 26.82
C LYS A 289 -4.70 8.15 27.92
N LEU A 290 -4.15 6.96 27.65
CA LEU A 290 -4.05 5.89 28.66
C LEU A 290 -3.07 6.23 29.78
N ALA A 291 -2.02 6.97 29.48
CA ALA A 291 -1.01 7.44 30.45
C ALA A 291 -1.45 8.72 31.21
N GLY A 292 -2.63 9.30 30.88
CA GLY A 292 -3.09 10.53 31.49
C GLY A 292 -2.33 11.77 31.04
N ILE A 293 -1.66 11.70 29.90
CA ILE A 293 -0.94 12.84 29.30
C ILE A 293 -1.96 13.68 28.52
N GLU A 294 -2.04 14.95 28.86
CA GLU A 294 -2.80 15.98 28.13
C GLU A 294 -1.82 16.91 27.40
N ARG A 295 -1.85 16.88 26.08
CA ARG A 295 -1.07 17.85 25.30
C ARG A 295 -1.62 19.26 25.54
N LYS A 296 -0.76 20.15 25.93
CA LYS A 296 -1.10 21.58 25.93
C LYS A 296 -1.22 22.02 24.46
N GLY A 297 -2.42 22.46 24.04
CA GLY A 297 -2.71 22.94 22.68
C GLY A 297 -1.84 24.13 22.27
#